data_a368fc644584a3693205b5534f502bf6
#
_entry.id   a368fc644584a3693205b5534f502bf6
#
_cell.length_a   1.000
_cell.length_b   1.000
_cell.length_c   1.000
_cell.angle_alpha   90.00
_cell.angle_beta   90.00
_cell.angle_gamma   90.00
#
_symmetry.space_group_name_H-M   'P 1'
#
loop_
_entity.id
_entity.type
_entity.pdbx_description
1 polymer ?
#
loop_
_entity_poly.entity_id
_entity_poly.type
_entity_poly.pdbx_seq_one_letter_code
_entity_poly.pdbx_strand_id
1 'polypeptide(L)'
;GWIALTFLKSPEYAISHFQNFYNNVGYPISLARGAYWLVTTYKNLGDKDLSYKYFNEGARFPMTYYGQLSFNEIKPGENFELIDDSNFNKDYEKEFKKNKLINHVILLTELDASKLSKDIIKHLATLNIEKGSEILAAKLATEVERYDFAIQISKQASYEKRFYNKYNYPIINTPKIINNKTMPNQEVVLAI
;
A
#
# COMPACT_ATOMS: atom_id res chain seq x y z
N GLY A 1 8.90 19.33 -13.97
CA GLY A 1 9.38 19.67 -12.63
C GLY A 1 10.77 19.11 -12.38
N TRP A 2 10.93 17.78 -12.40
CA TRP A 2 12.21 17.14 -12.06
C TRP A 2 13.37 17.60 -12.95
N ILE A 3 13.18 17.70 -14.27
CA ILE A 3 14.19 18.21 -15.21
C ILE A 3 14.56 19.66 -14.86
N ALA A 4 13.57 20.52 -14.59
CA ALA A 4 13.79 21.90 -14.23
C ALA A 4 14.62 22.02 -12.94
N LEU A 5 14.28 21.23 -11.92
CA LEU A 5 14.97 21.24 -10.62
C LEU A 5 16.40 20.68 -10.72
N THR A 6 16.57 19.54 -11.39
CA THR A 6 17.81 18.76 -11.32
C THR A 6 18.83 19.21 -12.37
N PHE A 7 18.41 19.40 -13.62
CA PHE A 7 19.31 19.72 -14.73
C PHE A 7 19.40 21.21 -15.03
N LEU A 8 18.25 21.90 -15.08
CA LEU A 8 18.23 23.32 -15.38
C LEU A 8 18.54 24.19 -14.16
N LYS A 9 18.60 23.62 -12.96
CA LYS A 9 18.84 24.33 -11.69
C LYS A 9 17.89 25.53 -11.51
N SER A 10 16.67 25.40 -11.98
CA SER A 10 15.62 26.43 -11.92
C SER A 10 14.46 25.97 -11.03
N PRO A 11 14.59 26.11 -9.70
CA PRO A 11 13.55 25.71 -8.75
C PRO A 11 12.26 26.51 -8.93
N GLU A 12 12.32 27.78 -9.34
CA GLU A 12 11.16 28.61 -9.61
C GLU A 12 10.28 28.02 -10.72
N TYR A 13 10.92 27.46 -11.74
CA TYR A 13 10.21 26.79 -12.84
C TYR A 13 9.65 25.42 -12.39
N ALA A 14 10.37 24.74 -11.51
CA ALA A 14 9.97 23.44 -11.01
C ALA A 14 8.69 23.50 -10.15
N ILE A 15 8.50 24.59 -9.34
CA ILE A 15 7.33 24.77 -8.47
C ILE A 15 6.04 24.61 -9.26
N SER A 16 5.88 25.36 -10.36
CA SER A 16 4.63 25.39 -11.13
C SER A 16 4.22 23.98 -11.59
N HIS A 17 5.19 23.17 -12.02
CA HIS A 17 4.97 21.81 -12.45
C HIS A 17 4.59 20.86 -11.29
N PHE A 18 5.31 20.95 -10.16
CA PHE A 18 5.03 20.09 -9.01
C PHE A 18 3.72 20.49 -8.30
N GLN A 19 3.43 21.80 -8.23
CA GLN A 19 2.17 22.29 -7.70
C GLN A 19 0.98 21.84 -8.55
N ASN A 20 1.10 21.95 -9.88
CA ASN A 20 0.08 21.45 -10.79
C ASN A 20 -0.12 19.94 -10.66
N PHE A 21 0.97 19.17 -10.56
CA PHE A 21 0.89 17.74 -10.31
C PHE A 21 0.16 17.45 -8.99
N TYR A 22 0.61 18.06 -7.87
CA TYR A 22 0.05 17.83 -6.53
C TYR A 22 -1.44 18.15 -6.47
N ASN A 23 -1.87 19.24 -7.10
CA ASN A 23 -3.26 19.70 -7.09
C ASN A 23 -4.20 18.82 -7.95
N ASN A 24 -3.67 18.04 -8.90
CA ASN A 24 -4.47 17.25 -9.84
C ASN A 24 -4.40 15.73 -9.58
N VAL A 25 -3.76 15.29 -8.48
CA VAL A 25 -3.72 13.88 -8.10
C VAL A 25 -4.51 13.63 -6.82
N GLY A 26 -5.06 12.41 -6.67
CA GLY A 26 -5.88 12.03 -5.50
C GLY A 26 -5.34 10.84 -4.73
N TYR A 27 -4.50 10.00 -5.33
CA TYR A 27 -4.00 8.79 -4.68
C TYR A 27 -2.87 9.06 -3.70
N PRO A 28 -2.83 8.36 -2.53
CA PRO A 28 -1.80 8.54 -1.50
C PRO A 28 -0.37 8.54 -2.03
N ILE A 29 -0.02 7.59 -2.93
CA ILE A 29 1.31 7.50 -3.53
C ILE A 29 1.66 8.77 -4.32
N SER A 30 0.70 9.29 -5.09
CA SER A 30 0.92 10.48 -5.92
C SER A 30 0.97 11.75 -5.09
N LEU A 31 0.11 11.87 -4.07
CA LEU A 31 0.10 13.00 -3.14
C LEU A 31 1.41 13.07 -2.35
N ALA A 32 1.86 11.97 -1.75
CA ALA A 32 3.13 11.91 -1.04
C ALA A 32 4.31 12.28 -1.95
N ARG A 33 4.32 11.76 -3.18
CA ARG A 33 5.36 12.07 -4.17
C ARG A 33 5.37 13.56 -4.56
N GLY A 34 4.19 14.13 -4.81
CA GLY A 34 4.06 15.54 -5.15
C GLY A 34 4.51 16.46 -4.03
N ALA A 35 4.08 16.16 -2.79
CA ALA A 35 4.49 16.87 -1.59
C ALA A 35 6.02 16.84 -1.41
N TYR A 36 6.66 15.67 -1.54
CA TYR A 36 8.11 15.52 -1.39
C TYR A 36 8.90 16.34 -2.44
N TRP A 37 8.46 16.37 -3.69
CA TRP A 37 9.13 17.17 -4.70
C TRP A 37 8.91 18.67 -4.51
N LEU A 38 7.77 19.10 -3.98
CA LEU A 38 7.56 20.50 -3.55
C LEU A 38 8.48 20.85 -2.39
N VAL A 39 8.63 19.98 -1.38
CA VAL A 39 9.62 20.16 -0.32
C VAL A 39 11.01 20.38 -0.87
N THR A 40 11.47 19.48 -1.76
CA THR A 40 12.81 19.57 -2.34
C THR A 40 13.01 20.88 -3.09
N THR A 41 11.98 21.36 -3.78
CA THR A 41 12.01 22.62 -4.51
C THR A 41 12.06 23.82 -3.57
N TYR A 42 11.21 23.87 -2.53
CA TYR A 42 11.21 24.96 -1.55
C TYR A 42 12.49 24.98 -0.71
N LYS A 43 13.09 23.82 -0.39
CA LYS A 43 14.43 23.76 0.23
C LYS A 43 15.49 24.45 -0.65
N ASN A 44 15.47 24.23 -1.97
CA ASN A 44 16.40 24.88 -2.89
C ASN A 44 16.19 26.41 -2.98
N LEU A 45 14.99 26.89 -2.73
CA LEU A 45 14.66 28.31 -2.66
C LEU A 45 14.94 28.97 -1.29
N GLY A 46 15.26 28.16 -0.28
CA GLY A 46 15.45 28.62 1.09
C GLY A 46 14.15 28.90 1.86
N ASP A 47 12.98 28.54 1.29
CA ASP A 47 11.69 28.71 1.94
C ASP A 47 11.43 27.53 2.92
N LYS A 48 11.81 27.76 4.19
CA LYS A 48 11.69 26.76 5.24
C LYS A 48 10.23 26.48 5.63
N ASP A 49 9.38 27.48 5.61
CA ASP A 49 7.99 27.36 6.05
C ASP A 49 7.17 26.50 5.10
N LEU A 50 7.25 26.77 3.80
CA LEU A 50 6.61 25.95 2.78
C LEU A 50 7.22 24.57 2.70
N SER A 51 8.53 24.44 2.86
CA SER A 51 9.20 23.15 2.93
C SER A 51 8.65 22.30 4.08
N TYR A 52 8.55 22.85 5.29
CA TYR A 52 8.01 22.16 6.46
C TYR A 52 6.52 21.81 6.30
N LYS A 53 5.73 22.71 5.72
CA LYS A 53 4.32 22.45 5.40
C LYS A 53 4.17 21.21 4.54
N TYR A 54 4.91 21.12 3.42
CA TYR A 54 4.79 20.00 2.51
C TYR A 54 5.42 18.70 3.04
N PHE A 55 6.40 18.77 3.94
CA PHE A 55 6.83 17.58 4.69
C PHE A 55 5.70 17.00 5.53
N ASN A 56 4.97 17.86 6.27
CA ASN A 56 3.81 17.39 7.05
C ASN A 56 2.73 16.78 6.15
N GLU A 57 2.46 17.39 4.99
CA GLU A 57 1.50 16.82 4.03
C GLU A 57 1.96 15.45 3.50
N GLY A 58 3.23 15.30 3.15
CA GLY A 58 3.79 14.02 2.71
C GLY A 58 3.75 12.95 3.79
N ALA A 59 4.10 13.30 5.03
CA ALA A 59 4.15 12.39 6.18
C ALA A 59 2.77 11.82 6.58
N ARG A 60 1.67 12.40 6.11
CA ARG A 60 0.31 11.85 6.29
C ARG A 60 0.10 10.51 5.56
N PHE A 61 1.04 10.10 4.72
CA PHE A 61 0.95 8.87 3.91
C PHE A 61 2.08 7.88 4.27
N PRO A 62 2.17 7.38 5.51
CA PRO A 62 3.30 6.58 6.00
C PRO A 62 3.43 5.22 5.28
N MET A 63 2.38 4.80 4.56
CA MET A 63 2.39 3.57 3.75
C MET A 63 3.07 3.75 2.39
N THR A 64 3.60 4.94 2.09
CA THR A 64 4.27 5.25 0.82
C THR A 64 5.74 5.60 1.05
N TYR A 65 6.60 5.30 0.08
CA TYR A 65 8.02 5.61 0.15
C TYR A 65 8.28 7.11 0.44
N TYR A 66 7.65 8.00 -0.31
CA TYR A 66 7.83 9.45 -0.10
C TYR A 66 7.20 9.96 1.20
N GLY A 67 6.15 9.29 1.68
CA GLY A 67 5.57 9.57 2.98
C GLY A 67 6.52 9.23 4.13
N GLN A 68 7.19 8.08 4.05
CA GLN A 68 8.21 7.67 5.02
C GLN A 68 9.41 8.61 5.01
N LEU A 69 9.90 8.99 3.81
CA LEU A 69 10.96 9.99 3.71
C LEU A 69 10.55 11.32 4.36
N SER A 70 9.34 11.78 4.11
CA SER A 70 8.82 13.01 4.71
C SER A 70 8.68 12.90 6.24
N PHE A 71 8.22 11.75 6.74
CA PHE A 71 8.12 11.51 8.18
C PHE A 71 9.49 11.55 8.86
N ASN A 72 10.49 10.88 8.29
CA ASN A 72 11.84 10.85 8.84
C ASN A 72 12.51 12.23 8.89
N GLU A 73 12.12 13.17 8.02
CA GLU A 73 12.63 14.53 8.05
C GLU A 73 12.03 15.38 9.18
N ILE A 74 10.75 15.15 9.54
CA ILE A 74 10.10 15.88 10.63
C ILE A 74 10.29 15.21 12.00
N LYS A 75 10.52 13.90 12.01
CA LYS A 75 10.68 13.07 13.21
C LYS A 75 11.86 12.11 13.06
N PRO A 76 13.09 12.61 12.98
CA PRO A 76 14.26 11.77 12.74
C PRO A 76 14.47 10.77 13.91
N GLY A 77 14.58 9.49 13.54
CA GLY A 77 14.78 8.41 14.49
C GLY A 77 13.53 7.88 15.18
N GLU A 78 12.36 8.47 14.94
CA GLU A 78 11.10 7.89 15.40
C GLU A 78 10.57 6.86 14.38
N ASN A 79 9.91 5.81 14.89
CA ASN A 79 9.16 4.89 14.05
C ASN A 79 7.78 5.48 13.76
N PHE A 80 7.33 5.41 12.50
CA PHE A 80 5.95 5.74 12.17
C PHE A 80 5.01 4.58 12.56
N GLU A 81 3.87 4.92 13.11
CA GLU A 81 2.82 3.94 13.37
C GLU A 81 2.08 3.59 12.08
N LEU A 82 1.96 2.30 11.83
CA LEU A 82 1.11 1.80 10.75
C LEU A 82 -0.34 1.78 11.21
N ILE A 83 -1.18 2.57 10.54
CA ILE A 83 -2.62 2.49 10.72
C ILE A 83 -3.07 1.11 10.24
N ASP A 84 -3.82 0.39 11.05
CA ASP A 84 -4.38 -0.91 10.69
C ASP A 84 -5.87 -0.96 10.98
N ASP A 85 -6.66 -0.98 9.92
CA ASP A 85 -8.13 -1.01 9.95
C ASP A 85 -8.68 -2.46 9.90
N SER A 86 -7.87 -3.46 10.25
CA SER A 86 -8.19 -4.89 10.12
C SER A 86 -9.30 -5.38 11.07
N ASN A 87 -10.27 -4.53 11.36
CA ASN A 87 -11.44 -4.89 12.14
C ASN A 87 -12.60 -5.29 11.21
N PHE A 88 -13.31 -6.36 11.60
CA PHE A 88 -14.52 -6.80 10.91
C PHE A 88 -15.57 -7.28 11.92
N ASN A 89 -16.83 -7.28 11.49
CA ASN A 89 -17.93 -7.75 12.30
C ASN A 89 -17.91 -9.28 12.39
N LYS A 90 -17.80 -9.84 13.62
CA LYS A 90 -17.72 -11.29 13.85
C LYS A 90 -18.99 -12.05 13.43
N ASP A 91 -20.15 -11.42 13.51
CA ASP A 91 -21.38 -12.08 13.07
C ASP A 91 -21.46 -12.07 11.55
N TYR A 92 -20.96 -11.03 10.91
CA TYR A 92 -20.83 -11.02 9.46
C TYR A 92 -19.79 -12.03 8.96
N GLU A 93 -18.71 -12.31 9.70
CA GLU A 93 -17.78 -13.39 9.33
C GLU A 93 -18.50 -14.75 9.23
N LYS A 94 -19.43 -15.04 10.15
CA LYS A 94 -20.23 -16.27 10.10
C LYS A 94 -21.17 -16.30 8.88
N GLU A 95 -21.77 -15.17 8.54
CA GLU A 95 -22.61 -15.02 7.35
C GLU A 95 -21.77 -15.16 6.08
N PHE A 96 -20.64 -14.47 6.01
CA PHE A 96 -19.70 -14.52 4.90
C PHE A 96 -19.26 -15.96 4.61
N LYS A 97 -18.88 -16.73 5.63
CA LYS A 97 -18.46 -18.14 5.51
C LYS A 97 -19.56 -19.07 4.96
N LYS A 98 -20.82 -18.69 5.03
CA LYS A 98 -21.94 -19.47 4.45
C LYS A 98 -22.13 -19.17 2.94
N ASN A 99 -21.41 -18.20 2.38
CA ASN A 99 -21.53 -17.88 0.97
C ASN A 99 -21.00 -19.04 0.11
N LYS A 100 -21.86 -19.55 -0.78
CA LYS A 100 -21.53 -20.70 -1.65
C LYS A 100 -20.32 -20.46 -2.54
N LEU A 101 -20.04 -19.20 -2.89
CA LEU A 101 -18.87 -18.85 -3.69
C LEU A 101 -17.55 -19.21 -3.02
N ILE A 102 -17.50 -19.25 -1.69
CA ILE A 102 -16.30 -19.70 -0.94
C ILE A 102 -15.98 -21.15 -1.25
N ASN A 103 -17.00 -22.01 -1.29
CA ASN A 103 -16.81 -23.41 -1.66
C ASN A 103 -16.23 -23.58 -3.07
N HIS A 104 -16.63 -22.71 -4.01
CA HIS A 104 -16.05 -22.69 -5.36
C HIS A 104 -14.58 -22.27 -5.34
N VAL A 105 -14.20 -21.28 -4.53
CA VAL A 105 -12.81 -20.87 -4.35
C VAL A 105 -11.96 -22.04 -3.81
N ILE A 106 -12.45 -22.73 -2.78
CA ILE A 106 -11.76 -23.88 -2.18
C ILE A 106 -11.60 -25.01 -3.22
N LEU A 107 -12.68 -25.37 -3.92
CA LEU A 107 -12.66 -26.40 -4.95
C LEU A 107 -11.67 -26.08 -6.09
N LEU A 108 -11.66 -24.83 -6.56
CA LEU A 108 -10.71 -24.40 -7.58
C LEU A 108 -9.26 -24.47 -7.10
N THR A 109 -9.02 -24.26 -5.81
CA THR A 109 -7.69 -24.43 -5.20
C THR A 109 -7.28 -25.90 -5.14
N GLU A 110 -8.18 -26.80 -4.73
CA GLU A 110 -7.94 -28.25 -4.69
C GLU A 110 -7.68 -28.84 -6.09
N LEU A 111 -8.26 -28.25 -7.11
CA LEU A 111 -8.07 -28.63 -8.52
C LEU A 111 -6.85 -27.98 -9.19
N ASP A 112 -5.98 -27.31 -8.41
CA ASP A 112 -4.83 -26.51 -8.92
C ASP A 112 -5.24 -25.43 -9.95
N ALA A 113 -6.48 -24.97 -9.87
CA ALA A 113 -7.08 -23.96 -10.76
C ALA A 113 -7.31 -22.62 -10.05
N SER A 114 -6.55 -22.33 -9.00
CA SER A 114 -6.72 -21.17 -8.11
C SER A 114 -6.71 -19.81 -8.84
N LYS A 115 -6.10 -19.73 -10.03
CA LYS A 115 -6.14 -18.52 -10.87
C LYS A 115 -7.57 -18.12 -11.26
N LEU A 116 -8.47 -19.09 -11.43
CA LEU A 116 -9.87 -18.85 -11.81
C LEU A 116 -10.69 -18.28 -10.64
N SER A 117 -10.23 -18.43 -9.40
CA SER A 117 -10.91 -17.89 -8.21
C SER A 117 -10.76 -16.37 -8.05
N LYS A 118 -9.89 -15.72 -8.82
CA LYS A 118 -9.58 -14.29 -8.69
C LYS A 118 -10.82 -13.40 -8.70
N ASP A 119 -11.68 -13.57 -9.69
CA ASP A 119 -12.85 -12.70 -9.84
C ASP A 119 -13.92 -13.02 -8.79
N ILE A 120 -14.00 -14.27 -8.35
CA ILE A 120 -14.86 -14.67 -7.23
C ILE A 120 -14.41 -13.99 -5.94
N ILE A 121 -13.12 -14.05 -5.63
CA ILE A 121 -12.57 -13.42 -4.42
C ILE A 121 -12.74 -11.89 -4.47
N LYS A 122 -12.50 -11.26 -5.62
CA LYS A 122 -12.75 -9.83 -5.80
C LYS A 122 -14.23 -9.47 -5.60
N HIS A 123 -15.14 -10.26 -6.13
CA HIS A 123 -16.57 -10.05 -5.92
C HIS A 123 -16.93 -10.17 -4.44
N LEU A 124 -16.43 -11.21 -3.76
CA LEU A 124 -16.65 -11.37 -2.31
C LEU A 124 -16.17 -10.15 -1.51
N ALA A 125 -15.07 -9.52 -1.92
CA ALA A 125 -14.55 -8.31 -1.26
C ALA A 125 -15.52 -7.12 -1.34
N THR A 126 -16.36 -7.03 -2.38
CA THR A 126 -17.26 -5.90 -2.60
C THR A 126 -18.65 -6.04 -1.96
N LEU A 127 -18.99 -7.19 -1.37
CA LEU A 127 -20.35 -7.49 -0.90
C LEU A 127 -20.84 -6.55 0.20
N ASN A 128 -20.00 -6.28 1.21
CA ASN A 128 -20.34 -5.39 2.31
C ASN A 128 -19.07 -4.84 2.96
N ILE A 129 -18.53 -3.77 2.41
CA ILE A 129 -17.26 -3.18 2.84
C ILE A 129 -17.34 -2.69 4.29
N GLU A 130 -18.45 -2.06 4.69
CA GLU A 130 -18.64 -1.54 6.04
C GLU A 130 -18.60 -2.63 7.12
N LYS A 131 -19.01 -3.87 6.78
CA LYS A 131 -18.94 -5.02 7.68
C LYS A 131 -17.62 -5.79 7.57
N GLY A 132 -16.71 -5.39 6.67
CA GLY A 132 -15.39 -5.98 6.52
C GLY A 132 -15.28 -7.09 5.47
N SER A 133 -16.10 -7.07 4.40
CA SER A 133 -16.00 -8.06 3.32
C SER A 133 -14.63 -8.08 2.64
N GLU A 134 -13.96 -6.92 2.52
CA GLU A 134 -12.60 -6.82 1.96
C GLU A 134 -11.60 -7.61 2.79
N ILE A 135 -11.64 -7.45 4.13
CA ILE A 135 -10.74 -8.16 5.05
C ILE A 135 -10.99 -9.65 5.00
N LEU A 136 -12.27 -10.06 4.98
CA LEU A 136 -12.65 -11.47 4.94
C LEU A 136 -12.26 -12.11 3.60
N ALA A 137 -12.37 -11.38 2.49
CA ALA A 137 -11.91 -11.86 1.19
C ALA A 137 -10.38 -11.93 1.10
N ALA A 138 -9.66 -10.96 1.67
CA ALA A 138 -8.20 -11.01 1.77
C ALA A 138 -7.72 -12.16 2.67
N LYS A 139 -8.44 -12.42 3.77
CA LYS A 139 -8.21 -13.58 4.64
C LYS A 139 -8.41 -14.90 3.87
N LEU A 140 -9.52 -15.04 3.15
CA LEU A 140 -9.79 -16.22 2.30
C LEU A 140 -8.69 -16.41 1.26
N ALA A 141 -8.27 -15.33 0.58
CA ALA A 141 -7.18 -15.38 -0.39
C ALA A 141 -5.88 -15.90 0.24
N THR A 142 -5.56 -15.47 1.47
CA THR A 142 -4.39 -15.94 2.21
C THR A 142 -4.52 -17.41 2.62
N GLU A 143 -5.72 -17.86 3.04
CA GLU A 143 -6.00 -19.25 3.43
C GLU A 143 -5.85 -20.22 2.24
N VAL A 144 -6.11 -19.75 1.02
CA VAL A 144 -5.89 -20.53 -0.22
C VAL A 144 -4.54 -20.22 -0.88
N GLU A 145 -3.59 -19.69 -0.12
CA GLU A 145 -2.20 -19.37 -0.53
C GLU A 145 -2.09 -18.40 -1.73
N ARG A 146 -3.15 -17.64 -2.00
CA ARG A 146 -3.17 -16.59 -3.04
C ARG A 146 -2.90 -15.21 -2.43
N TYR A 147 -1.70 -15.06 -1.89
CA TYR A 147 -1.20 -13.79 -1.32
C TYR A 147 -1.27 -12.63 -2.30
N ASP A 148 -1.08 -12.90 -3.59
CA ASP A 148 -1.21 -11.91 -4.66
C ASP A 148 -2.62 -11.29 -4.73
N PHE A 149 -3.67 -12.07 -4.46
CA PHE A 149 -5.05 -11.55 -4.42
C PHE A 149 -5.30 -10.77 -3.12
N ALA A 150 -4.78 -11.25 -1.98
CA ALA A 150 -4.87 -10.52 -0.71
C ALA A 150 -4.20 -9.15 -0.82
N ILE A 151 -3.01 -9.07 -1.40
CA ILE A 151 -2.28 -7.81 -1.66
C ILE A 151 -3.10 -6.90 -2.59
N GLN A 152 -3.69 -7.43 -3.66
CA GLN A 152 -4.48 -6.62 -4.59
C GLN A 152 -5.70 -5.99 -3.92
N ILE A 153 -6.44 -6.75 -3.08
CA ILE A 153 -7.59 -6.24 -2.33
C ILE A 153 -7.15 -5.16 -1.34
N SER A 154 -6.13 -5.45 -0.53
CA SER A 154 -5.61 -4.51 0.47
C SER A 154 -5.06 -3.23 -0.17
N LYS A 155 -4.38 -3.35 -1.30
CA LYS A 155 -3.86 -2.20 -2.05
C LYS A 155 -5.01 -1.35 -2.62
N GLN A 156 -6.06 -1.97 -3.13
CA GLN A 156 -7.24 -1.25 -3.60
C GLN A 156 -7.91 -0.50 -2.44
N ALA A 157 -8.09 -1.14 -1.29
CA ALA A 157 -8.64 -0.52 -0.09
C ALA A 157 -7.79 0.67 0.38
N SER A 158 -6.46 0.60 0.26
CA SER A 158 -5.56 1.69 0.66
C SER A 158 -5.74 2.96 -0.18
N TYR A 159 -6.19 2.85 -1.42
CA TYR A 159 -6.53 4.03 -2.24
C TYR A 159 -7.74 4.78 -1.69
N GLU A 160 -8.60 4.09 -0.96
CA GLU A 160 -9.76 4.65 -0.27
C GLU A 160 -9.50 4.87 1.24
N LYS A 161 -8.21 4.91 1.62
CA LYS A 161 -7.72 5.18 2.99
C LYS A 161 -8.13 4.13 4.02
N ARG A 162 -8.38 2.87 3.61
CA ARG A 162 -8.53 1.73 4.51
C ARG A 162 -7.25 0.88 4.41
N PHE A 163 -6.60 0.62 5.54
CA PHE A 163 -5.27 0.00 5.59
C PHE A 163 -5.33 -1.35 6.27
N TYR A 164 -5.02 -2.40 5.54
CA TYR A 164 -4.99 -3.80 6.01
C TYR A 164 -3.56 -4.32 5.94
N ASN A 165 -2.72 -3.89 6.90
CA ASN A 165 -1.27 -4.09 6.84
C ASN A 165 -0.87 -5.55 6.77
N LYS A 166 -1.56 -6.43 7.52
CA LYS A 166 -1.34 -7.88 7.48
C LYS A 166 -1.44 -8.47 6.08
N TYR A 167 -2.33 -7.93 5.24
CA TYR A 167 -2.59 -8.42 3.90
C TYR A 167 -1.84 -7.63 2.82
N ASN A 168 -1.49 -6.38 3.11
CA ASN A 168 -0.63 -5.58 2.22
C ASN A 168 0.83 -6.05 2.24
N TYR A 169 1.28 -6.52 3.41
CA TYR A 169 2.66 -6.95 3.65
C TYR A 169 2.66 -8.34 4.29
N PRO A 170 2.22 -9.39 3.57
CA PRO A 170 2.15 -10.73 4.12
C PRO A 170 3.54 -11.24 4.43
N ILE A 171 3.73 -11.74 5.66
CA ILE A 171 4.96 -12.44 6.05
C ILE A 171 4.83 -13.88 5.58
N ILE A 172 5.55 -14.23 4.53
CA ILE A 172 5.55 -15.57 3.94
C ILE A 172 6.85 -16.26 4.34
N ASN A 173 6.75 -17.52 4.77
CA ASN A 173 7.94 -18.32 5.04
C ASN A 173 8.67 -18.62 3.73
N THR A 174 9.89 -18.11 3.61
CA THR A 174 10.74 -18.38 2.45
C THR A 174 11.66 -19.57 2.76
N PRO A 175 11.95 -20.44 1.78
CA PRO A 175 12.89 -21.54 1.99
C PRO A 175 14.30 -20.99 2.28
N LYS A 176 14.98 -21.55 3.28
CA LYS A 176 16.34 -21.14 3.63
C LYS A 176 17.41 -21.64 2.66
N ILE A 177 17.12 -22.75 1.99
CA ILE A 177 18.04 -23.41 1.03
C ILE A 177 17.24 -23.78 -0.21
N ILE A 178 17.73 -23.39 -1.39
CA ILE A 178 17.20 -23.81 -2.68
C ILE A 178 18.38 -24.31 -3.52
N ASN A 179 18.25 -25.52 -4.09
CA ASN A 179 19.29 -26.15 -4.92
C ASN A 179 20.68 -26.15 -4.26
N ASN A 180 20.74 -26.51 -2.98
CA ASN A 180 21.96 -26.52 -2.16
C ASN A 180 22.66 -25.15 -1.98
N LYS A 181 21.99 -24.05 -2.27
CA LYS A 181 22.46 -22.68 -2.03
C LYS A 181 21.65 -22.04 -0.91
N THR A 182 22.36 -21.40 0.01
CA THR A 182 21.71 -20.57 1.05
C THR A 182 21.04 -19.37 0.40
N MET A 183 19.76 -19.18 0.72
CA MET A 183 19.00 -18.01 0.26
C MET A 183 19.45 -16.74 1.01
N PRO A 184 19.29 -15.55 0.42
CA PRO A 184 19.40 -14.28 1.12
C PRO A 184 18.49 -14.22 2.33
N ASN A 185 18.72 -13.24 3.21
CA ASN A 185 17.85 -12.99 4.36
C ASN A 185 16.39 -12.82 3.90
N GLN A 186 15.46 -13.34 4.68
CA GLN A 186 14.02 -13.36 4.38
C GLN A 186 13.50 -11.96 4.09
N GLU A 187 13.92 -10.95 4.84
CA GLU A 187 13.52 -9.57 4.64
C GLU A 187 13.92 -9.03 3.26
N VAL A 188 15.09 -9.44 2.76
CA VAL A 188 15.56 -9.06 1.42
C VAL A 188 14.73 -9.76 0.34
N VAL A 189 14.41 -11.05 0.53
CA VAL A 189 13.61 -11.82 -0.43
C VAL A 189 12.18 -11.28 -0.52
N LEU A 190 11.61 -10.84 0.60
CA LEU A 190 10.24 -10.27 0.65
C LEU A 190 10.17 -8.81 0.16
N ALA A 191 11.30 -8.12 0.05
CA ALA A 191 11.37 -6.74 -0.41
C ALA A 191 11.47 -6.58 -1.94
N ILE A 192 11.77 -7.67 -2.67
CA ILE A 192 11.89 -7.70 -4.14
C ILE A 192 10.54 -8.00 -4.78
#